data_755da5f769e01f649bb89f6736665e69
#
_entry.id   755da5f769e01f649bb89f6736665e69
#
_cell.length_a   1.000
_cell.length_b   1.000
_cell.length_c   1.000
_cell.angle_alpha   90.00
_cell.angle_beta   90.00
_cell.angle_gamma   90.00
#
_symmetry.space_group_name_H-M   'P 1'
#
loop_
_entity.id
_entity.type
_entity.pdbx_description
1 polymer ?
#
loop_
_entity_poly.entity_id
_entity_poly.type
_entity_poly.pdbx_seq_one_letter_code
_entity_poly.pdbx_strand_id
1 'polypeptide(L)'
;IFGISPTAVRLFKKINSNPLNRFSLDSLQNIPTTGEPLDEDSWWWLFENVGNKKIPIMNLSGGTEIGGAMLSVFPGMKLKPSTVGIPVPGMNLDVVDDDGESVTGQNGYLVIKSPWPGMTRSLLNDDQRYIETYWSKFENIWFHGDYVLKDEDNLWYMQGRTDDVI
;
A
#
# COMPACT_ATOMS: atom_id res chain seq x y z
N ILE A 1 16.86 3.42 9.17
CA ILE A 1 15.75 3.12 8.24
C ILE A 1 16.34 2.37 7.04
N PHE A 2 15.68 1.30 6.61
CA PHE A 2 16.06 0.52 5.42
C PHE A 2 14.83 0.33 4.52
N GLY A 3 14.73 1.13 3.46
CA GLY A 3 13.67 1.04 2.44
C GLY A 3 13.99 -0.05 1.42
N ILE A 4 13.00 -0.92 1.12
CA ILE A 4 13.17 -2.02 0.18
C ILE A 4 11.86 -2.30 -0.56
N SER A 5 11.94 -2.58 -1.87
CA SER A 5 10.76 -2.99 -2.64
C SER A 5 10.44 -4.48 -2.44
N PRO A 6 9.16 -4.89 -2.57
CA PRO A 6 8.77 -6.30 -2.52
C PRO A 6 9.52 -7.19 -3.52
N THR A 7 9.78 -6.71 -4.73
CA THR A 7 10.62 -7.41 -5.72
C THR A 7 12.02 -7.70 -5.20
N ALA A 8 12.67 -6.75 -4.55
CA ALA A 8 14.00 -6.97 -3.97
C ALA A 8 13.94 -7.95 -2.78
N VAL A 9 12.88 -7.90 -1.97
CA VAL A 9 12.66 -8.89 -0.88
C VAL A 9 12.57 -10.30 -1.47
N ARG A 10 11.73 -10.50 -2.50
CA ARG A 10 11.58 -11.79 -3.18
C ARG A 10 12.91 -12.29 -3.78
N LEU A 11 13.72 -11.39 -4.34
CA LEU A 11 15.04 -11.74 -4.84
C LEU A 11 15.97 -12.22 -3.73
N PHE A 12 16.08 -11.47 -2.63
CA PHE A 12 16.92 -11.86 -1.48
C PHE A 12 16.47 -13.17 -0.86
N LYS A 13 15.15 -13.40 -0.75
CA LYS A 13 14.57 -14.67 -0.31
C LYS A 13 14.98 -15.81 -1.25
N LYS A 14 14.87 -15.63 -2.57
CA LYS A 14 15.21 -16.64 -3.59
C LYS A 14 16.66 -17.06 -3.54
N ILE A 15 17.59 -16.15 -3.33
CA ILE A 15 19.03 -16.46 -3.20
C ILE A 15 19.44 -16.89 -1.79
N ASN A 16 18.45 -17.15 -0.91
CA ASN A 16 18.64 -17.57 0.46
C ASN A 16 19.60 -16.66 1.25
N SER A 17 19.50 -15.35 1.02
CA SER A 17 20.28 -14.36 1.76
C SER A 17 19.83 -14.29 3.21
N ASN A 18 20.78 -14.28 4.14
CA ASN A 18 20.49 -13.96 5.53
C ASN A 18 21.41 -12.84 6.01
N PRO A 19 20.97 -11.58 5.90
CA PRO A 19 21.79 -10.42 6.26
C PRO A 19 22.27 -10.43 7.71
N LEU A 20 21.46 -10.93 8.66
CA LEU A 20 21.81 -10.97 10.08
C LEU A 20 23.03 -11.86 10.37
N ASN A 21 23.33 -12.84 9.52
CA ASN A 21 24.51 -13.68 9.65
C ASN A 21 25.81 -12.95 9.23
N ARG A 22 25.70 -11.82 8.53
CA ARG A 22 26.83 -11.11 7.93
C ARG A 22 27.03 -9.71 8.46
N PHE A 23 25.96 -9.07 8.93
CA PHE A 23 25.95 -7.66 9.33
C PHE A 23 25.21 -7.48 10.64
N SER A 24 25.69 -6.56 11.50
CA SER A 24 24.89 -6.04 12.59
C SER A 24 23.89 -5.04 12.02
N LEU A 25 22.61 -5.26 12.30
CA LEU A 25 21.51 -4.37 11.95
C LEU A 25 20.91 -3.68 13.19
N ASP A 26 21.65 -3.60 14.29
CA ASP A 26 21.19 -3.12 15.60
C ASP A 26 20.73 -1.65 15.55
N SER A 27 21.25 -0.85 14.62
CA SER A 27 20.83 0.54 14.42
C SER A 27 19.54 0.69 13.60
N LEU A 28 19.03 -0.42 13.05
CA LEU A 28 17.81 -0.41 12.24
C LEU A 28 16.57 -0.21 13.12
N GLN A 29 15.71 0.73 12.75
CA GLN A 29 14.49 1.07 13.50
C GLN A 29 13.21 0.79 12.71
N ASN A 30 13.26 0.93 11.39
CA ASN A 30 12.09 0.79 10.52
C ASN A 30 12.49 0.19 9.18
N ILE A 31 11.62 -0.64 8.61
CA ILE A 31 11.76 -1.22 7.27
C ILE A 31 10.55 -0.81 6.42
N PRO A 32 10.56 0.36 5.77
CA PRO A 32 9.51 0.73 4.84
C PRO A 32 9.59 -0.06 3.55
N THR A 33 8.41 -0.45 3.03
CA THR A 33 8.25 -1.13 1.74
C THR A 33 7.05 -0.60 0.99
N THR A 34 7.18 -0.46 -0.32
CA THR A 34 6.13 0.08 -1.20
C THR A 34 6.41 -0.26 -2.66
N GLY A 35 5.48 0.08 -3.55
CA GLY A 35 5.58 0.01 -5.00
C GLY A 35 4.80 -1.15 -5.61
N GLU A 36 4.55 -2.20 -4.86
CA GLU A 36 3.76 -3.37 -5.26
C GLU A 36 3.28 -4.13 -4.02
N PRO A 37 2.28 -5.03 -4.13
CA PRO A 37 1.84 -5.86 -3.00
C PRO A 37 2.99 -6.71 -2.43
N LEU A 38 3.13 -6.68 -1.11
CA LEU A 38 4.06 -7.54 -0.37
C LEU A 38 3.33 -8.80 0.07
N ASP A 39 3.70 -9.94 -0.50
CA ASP A 39 3.13 -11.24 -0.12
C ASP A 39 3.52 -11.65 1.32
N GLU A 40 2.70 -12.50 1.94
CA GLU A 40 2.86 -12.89 3.34
C GLU A 40 4.20 -13.59 3.60
N ASP A 41 4.61 -14.49 2.73
CA ASP A 41 5.88 -15.20 2.84
C ASP A 41 7.09 -14.25 2.78
N SER A 42 7.03 -13.24 1.91
CA SER A 42 8.07 -12.22 1.79
C SER A 42 8.06 -11.28 3.00
N TRP A 43 6.88 -10.97 3.54
CA TRP A 43 6.74 -10.19 4.77
C TRP A 43 7.40 -10.92 5.96
N TRP A 44 7.10 -12.22 6.14
CA TRP A 44 7.69 -13.02 7.20
C TRP A 44 9.20 -13.14 7.05
N TRP A 45 9.68 -13.39 5.81
CA TRP A 45 11.11 -13.45 5.56
C TRP A 45 11.82 -12.15 5.96
N LEU A 46 11.27 -11.00 5.56
CA LEU A 46 11.81 -9.68 5.87
C LEU A 46 11.81 -9.41 7.37
N PHE A 47 10.71 -9.72 8.05
CA PHE A 47 10.59 -9.55 9.48
C PHE A 47 11.60 -10.41 10.28
N GLU A 48 11.82 -11.63 9.85
CA GLU A 48 12.73 -12.56 10.53
C GLU A 48 14.20 -12.31 10.19
N ASN A 49 14.54 -12.15 8.90
CA ASN A 49 15.92 -12.18 8.41
C ASN A 49 16.58 -10.80 8.29
N VAL A 50 15.78 -9.72 8.35
CA VAL A 50 16.27 -8.35 8.38
C VAL A 50 15.82 -7.64 9.64
N GLY A 51 14.55 -7.78 10.00
CA GLY A 51 13.96 -7.15 11.17
C GLY A 51 14.29 -7.81 12.50
N ASN A 52 14.94 -8.98 12.51
CA ASN A 52 15.26 -9.76 13.70
C ASN A 52 14.07 -9.97 14.64
N LYS A 53 12.87 -10.14 14.08
CA LYS A 53 11.57 -10.28 14.80
C LYS A 53 11.23 -9.12 15.74
N LYS A 54 11.83 -7.96 15.54
CA LYS A 54 11.68 -6.78 16.41
C LYS A 54 11.36 -5.51 15.62
N ILE A 55 11.95 -5.37 14.43
CA ILE A 55 11.82 -4.14 13.63
C ILE A 55 10.51 -4.18 12.82
N PRO A 56 9.67 -3.16 12.94
CA PRO A 56 8.40 -3.14 12.22
C PRO A 56 8.60 -3.02 10.70
N ILE A 57 7.82 -3.79 9.95
CA ILE A 57 7.67 -3.63 8.51
C ILE A 57 6.59 -2.58 8.27
N MET A 58 7.01 -1.43 7.75
CA MET A 58 6.12 -0.31 7.46
C MET A 58 5.72 -0.37 5.98
N ASN A 59 4.82 -1.29 5.67
CA ASN A 59 4.26 -1.38 4.34
C ASN A 59 3.31 -0.20 4.09
N LEU A 60 3.43 0.43 2.93
CA LEU A 60 2.62 1.59 2.57
C LEU A 60 2.18 1.54 1.11
N SER A 61 1.06 2.18 0.82
CA SER A 61 0.56 2.41 -0.53
C SER A 61 0.37 3.90 -0.79
N GLY A 62 0.69 4.31 -2.00
CA GLY A 62 0.56 5.68 -2.49
C GLY A 62 0.83 5.73 -3.99
N GLY A 63 0.84 6.92 -4.56
CA GLY A 63 1.08 7.11 -5.99
C GLY A 63 1.64 8.49 -6.30
N THR A 64 2.17 8.63 -7.50
CA THR A 64 2.68 9.91 -8.01
C THR A 64 1.57 10.96 -8.03
N GLU A 65 0.37 10.57 -8.44
CA GLU A 65 -0.83 11.39 -8.52
C GLU A 65 -1.36 11.81 -7.14
N ILE A 66 -1.01 11.05 -6.13
CA ILE A 66 -1.41 11.31 -4.74
C ILE A 66 -0.48 12.33 -4.08
N GLY A 67 0.79 12.38 -4.53
CA GLY A 67 1.81 13.23 -3.92
C GLY A 67 2.25 12.77 -2.53
N GLY A 68 1.98 11.49 -2.19
CA GLY A 68 2.33 10.90 -0.90
C GLY A 68 1.77 9.50 -0.71
N ALA A 69 1.66 9.08 0.55
CA ALA A 69 1.00 7.82 0.91
C ALA A 69 -0.50 8.02 1.11
N MET A 70 -1.28 7.03 0.71
CA MET A 70 -2.71 6.89 1.02
C MET A 70 -2.90 6.06 2.29
N LEU A 71 -2.21 4.95 2.35
CA LEU A 71 -2.27 3.95 3.42
C LEU A 71 -0.87 3.74 3.97
N SER A 72 -0.75 3.56 5.27
CA SER A 72 0.52 3.22 5.92
C SER A 72 0.31 2.47 7.22
N VAL A 73 1.30 1.64 7.54
CA VAL A 73 1.52 1.16 8.89
C VAL A 73 2.22 2.25 9.68
N PHE A 74 1.81 2.48 10.92
CA PHE A 74 2.41 3.43 11.84
C PHE A 74 3.07 2.71 13.03
N PRO A 75 4.13 3.30 13.63
CA PRO A 75 4.72 2.78 14.86
C PRO A 75 3.68 2.62 15.97
N GLY A 76 3.73 1.49 16.68
CA GLY A 76 2.79 1.19 17.76
C GLY A 76 1.46 0.54 17.36
N MET A 77 1.21 0.39 16.05
CA MET A 77 0.07 -0.40 15.58
C MET A 77 0.29 -1.90 15.76
N LYS A 78 -0.80 -2.65 15.94
CA LYS A 78 -0.80 -4.09 15.71
C LYS A 78 -0.47 -4.36 14.25
N LEU A 79 0.54 -5.19 14.01
CA LEU A 79 0.92 -5.59 12.66
C LEU A 79 0.25 -6.93 12.32
N LYS A 80 -0.30 -7.00 11.11
CA LYS A 80 -0.63 -8.26 10.44
C LYS A 80 0.26 -8.38 9.20
N PRO A 81 0.68 -9.59 8.82
CA PRO A 81 1.46 -9.79 7.60
C PRO A 81 0.76 -9.17 6.39
N SER A 82 1.54 -8.57 5.49
CA SER A 82 1.08 -7.97 4.21
C SER A 82 0.16 -6.75 4.30
N THR A 83 -0.33 -6.37 5.49
CA THR A 83 -1.17 -5.18 5.60
C THR A 83 -0.43 -3.92 5.16
N VAL A 84 -1.13 -3.00 4.51
CA VAL A 84 -0.68 -1.62 4.26
C VAL A 84 -1.19 -0.65 5.33
N GLY A 85 -1.71 -1.18 6.43
CA GLY A 85 -2.15 -0.41 7.60
C GLY A 85 -3.51 0.24 7.44
N ILE A 86 -3.57 1.52 7.69
CA ILE A 86 -4.78 2.35 7.70
C ILE A 86 -4.58 3.63 6.88
N PRO A 87 -5.65 4.37 6.54
CA PRO A 87 -5.55 5.67 5.91
C PRO A 87 -4.61 6.61 6.67
N VAL A 88 -3.70 7.27 5.94
CA VAL A 88 -2.84 8.29 6.57
C VAL A 88 -3.66 9.51 6.96
N PRO A 89 -3.25 10.27 7.99
CA PRO A 89 -3.96 11.46 8.42
C PRO A 89 -4.22 12.44 7.25
N GLY A 90 -5.47 12.84 7.08
CA GLY A 90 -5.90 13.73 6.00
C GLY A 90 -6.42 13.01 4.75
N MET A 91 -6.34 11.68 4.67
CA MET A 91 -6.89 10.89 3.57
C MET A 91 -8.25 10.30 3.97
N ASN A 92 -9.29 10.63 3.21
CA ASN A 92 -10.64 10.10 3.39
C ASN A 92 -10.87 8.95 2.39
N LEU A 93 -10.37 7.76 2.74
CA LEU A 93 -10.42 6.57 1.90
C LEU A 93 -11.62 5.70 2.20
N ASP A 94 -12.08 4.97 1.19
CA ASP A 94 -13.05 3.89 1.37
C ASP A 94 -12.78 2.74 0.39
N VAL A 95 -13.38 1.59 0.69
CA VAL A 95 -13.48 0.44 -0.22
C VAL A 95 -14.92 0.35 -0.65
N VAL A 96 -15.15 0.37 -1.96
CA VAL A 96 -16.50 0.34 -2.52
C VAL A 96 -16.65 -0.81 -3.53
N ASP A 97 -17.88 -1.28 -3.70
CA ASP A 97 -18.25 -2.23 -4.76
C ASP A 97 -18.48 -1.53 -6.11
N ASP A 98 -19.04 -2.27 -7.07
CA ASP A 98 -19.34 -1.76 -8.42
C ASP A 98 -20.42 -0.66 -8.43
N ASP A 99 -21.30 -0.64 -7.43
CA ASP A 99 -22.35 0.36 -7.26
C ASP A 99 -21.89 1.60 -6.48
N GLY A 100 -20.64 1.59 -5.98
CA GLY A 100 -20.06 2.68 -5.18
C GLY A 100 -20.43 2.63 -3.70
N GLU A 101 -21.03 1.54 -3.25
CA GLU A 101 -21.40 1.33 -1.85
C GLU A 101 -20.22 0.80 -1.03
N SER A 102 -20.10 1.30 0.20
CA SER A 102 -18.99 0.92 1.10
C SER A 102 -19.06 -0.54 1.52
N VAL A 103 -17.91 -1.23 1.43
CA VAL A 103 -17.80 -2.65 1.79
C VAL A 103 -16.66 -2.90 2.79
N THR A 104 -16.83 -3.96 3.61
CA THR A 104 -15.82 -4.46 4.55
C THR A 104 -15.83 -5.98 4.53
N GLY A 105 -14.68 -6.62 4.75
CA GLY A 105 -14.53 -8.07 4.73
C GLY A 105 -14.56 -8.70 3.33
N GLN A 106 -14.63 -7.88 2.30
CA GLN A 106 -14.58 -8.32 0.90
C GLN A 106 -13.73 -7.36 0.06
N ASN A 107 -13.29 -7.84 -1.11
CA ASN A 107 -12.52 -7.03 -2.04
C ASN A 107 -13.41 -5.98 -2.72
N GLY A 108 -12.84 -4.80 -2.93
CA GLY A 108 -13.49 -3.72 -3.63
C GLY A 108 -12.49 -2.69 -4.16
N TYR A 109 -13.01 -1.63 -4.72
CA TYR A 109 -12.22 -0.55 -5.30
C TYR A 109 -11.75 0.45 -4.24
N LEU A 110 -10.45 0.79 -4.28
CA LEU A 110 -9.93 1.90 -3.48
C LEU A 110 -10.40 3.23 -4.05
N VAL A 111 -11.10 3.99 -3.23
CA VAL A 111 -11.58 5.33 -3.57
C VAL A 111 -11.16 6.36 -2.55
N ILE A 112 -11.07 7.64 -2.97
CA ILE A 112 -10.81 8.78 -2.10
C ILE A 112 -12.01 9.72 -2.18
N LYS A 113 -12.69 9.90 -1.06
CA LYS A 113 -13.98 10.61 -0.96
C LYS A 113 -13.86 12.12 -0.79
N SER A 114 -12.65 12.64 -0.55
CA SER A 114 -12.43 14.07 -0.34
C SER A 114 -11.09 14.50 -0.92
N PRO A 115 -10.96 15.72 -1.45
CA PRO A 115 -9.68 16.27 -1.88
C PRO A 115 -8.65 16.30 -0.74
N TRP A 116 -7.38 16.18 -1.11
CA TRP A 116 -6.23 16.26 -0.19
C TRP A 116 -5.15 17.21 -0.75
N PRO A 117 -4.24 17.72 0.09
CA PRO A 117 -3.27 18.75 -0.35
C PRO A 117 -2.35 18.34 -1.50
N GLY A 118 -1.95 17.06 -1.57
CA GLY A 118 -1.06 16.51 -2.61
C GLY A 118 -1.76 16.08 -3.89
N MET A 119 -3.09 16.22 -3.98
CA MET A 119 -3.89 15.77 -5.12
C MET A 119 -3.43 16.42 -6.43
N THR A 120 -3.11 15.61 -7.45
CA THR A 120 -2.84 16.14 -8.78
C THR A 120 -4.11 16.78 -9.37
N ARG A 121 -3.92 17.83 -10.17
CA ARG A 121 -5.02 18.63 -10.73
C ARG A 121 -5.29 18.35 -12.20
N SER A 122 -4.30 17.80 -12.88
CA SER A 122 -4.38 17.44 -14.30
C SER A 122 -3.20 16.56 -14.71
N LEU A 123 -3.23 16.01 -15.91
CA LEU A 123 -2.08 15.44 -16.61
C LEU A 123 -1.56 16.48 -17.63
N LEU A 124 -0.25 16.51 -17.82
CA LEU A 124 0.39 17.47 -18.71
C LEU A 124 -0.18 17.36 -20.14
N ASN A 125 -0.84 18.42 -20.60
CA ASN A 125 -1.51 18.53 -21.92
C ASN A 125 -2.57 17.45 -22.19
N ASP A 126 -3.17 16.84 -21.15
CA ASP A 126 -4.15 15.77 -21.31
C ASP A 126 -5.19 15.75 -20.16
N ASP A 127 -5.93 16.84 -20.02
CA ASP A 127 -6.97 16.98 -19.00
C ASP A 127 -8.10 15.96 -19.18
N GLN A 128 -8.39 15.59 -20.45
CA GLN A 128 -9.42 14.60 -20.75
C GLN A 128 -9.07 13.25 -20.16
N ARG A 129 -7.85 12.80 -20.34
CA ARG A 129 -7.35 11.54 -19.75
C ARG A 129 -7.37 11.55 -18.21
N TYR A 130 -7.08 12.72 -17.60
CA TYR A 130 -7.19 12.87 -16.16
C TYR A 130 -8.60 12.59 -15.65
N ILE A 131 -9.61 13.18 -16.31
CA ILE A 131 -11.01 12.96 -15.94
C ILE A 131 -11.42 11.50 -16.19
N GLU A 132 -11.08 10.96 -17.35
CA GLU A 132 -11.44 9.58 -17.71
C GLU A 132 -10.80 8.55 -16.77
N THR A 133 -9.55 8.76 -16.36
CA THR A 133 -8.83 7.81 -15.53
C THR A 133 -9.32 7.80 -14.08
N TYR A 134 -9.54 8.98 -13.49
CA TYR A 134 -9.72 9.07 -12.04
C TYR A 134 -11.12 9.46 -11.59
N TRP A 135 -11.97 10.01 -12.49
CA TRP A 135 -13.25 10.61 -12.10
C TRP A 135 -14.47 10.05 -12.84
N SER A 136 -14.26 9.16 -13.82
CA SER A 136 -15.36 8.66 -14.66
C SER A 136 -16.10 7.47 -14.05
N LYS A 137 -15.46 6.69 -13.18
CA LYS A 137 -16.05 5.45 -12.63
C LYS A 137 -17.13 5.74 -11.59
N PHE A 138 -16.87 6.67 -10.69
CA PHE A 138 -17.79 7.06 -9.62
C PHE A 138 -17.98 8.57 -9.60
N GLU A 139 -19.20 9.03 -9.47
CA GLU A 139 -19.53 10.46 -9.51
C GLU A 139 -18.93 11.19 -8.30
N ASN A 140 -18.10 12.23 -8.56
CA ASN A 140 -17.44 13.06 -7.54
C ASN A 140 -16.53 12.31 -6.56
N ILE A 141 -16.09 11.10 -6.90
CA ILE A 141 -15.19 10.28 -6.08
C ILE A 141 -13.96 9.92 -6.90
N TRP A 142 -12.77 10.13 -6.34
CA TRP A 142 -11.51 9.72 -6.97
C TRP A 142 -11.38 8.20 -6.94
N PHE A 143 -11.32 7.61 -8.14
CA PHE A 143 -11.02 6.19 -8.34
C PHE A 143 -9.52 6.02 -8.58
N HIS A 144 -8.82 5.30 -7.68
CA HIS A 144 -7.36 5.17 -7.80
C HIS A 144 -6.90 4.05 -8.75
N GLY A 145 -7.77 3.10 -9.03
CA GLY A 145 -7.47 1.96 -9.88
C GLY A 145 -6.81 0.79 -9.15
N ASP A 146 -6.84 0.79 -7.83
CA ASP A 146 -6.41 -0.34 -7.00
C ASP A 146 -7.60 -1.15 -6.50
N TYR A 147 -7.39 -2.47 -6.40
CA TYR A 147 -8.30 -3.41 -5.78
C TYR A 147 -7.77 -3.75 -4.38
N VAL A 148 -8.62 -3.62 -3.37
CA VAL A 148 -8.21 -3.72 -1.96
C VAL A 148 -9.22 -4.48 -1.13
N LEU A 149 -8.75 -5.04 -0.02
CA LEU A 149 -9.56 -5.60 1.05
C LEU A 149 -9.38 -4.73 2.30
N LYS A 150 -10.48 -4.34 2.94
CA LYS A 150 -10.49 -3.81 4.31
C LYS A 150 -11.07 -4.87 5.22
N ASP A 151 -10.29 -5.35 6.20
CA ASP A 151 -10.74 -6.38 7.14
C ASP A 151 -11.57 -5.80 8.31
N GLU A 152 -12.11 -6.68 9.15
CA GLU A 152 -12.92 -6.33 10.32
C GLU A 152 -12.12 -5.56 11.40
N ASP A 153 -10.79 -5.64 11.38
CA ASP A 153 -9.92 -4.87 12.26
C ASP A 153 -9.54 -3.50 11.65
N ASN A 154 -10.17 -3.10 10.54
CA ASN A 154 -9.87 -1.88 9.79
C ASN A 154 -8.45 -1.85 9.18
N LEU A 155 -7.84 -3.00 8.96
CA LEU A 155 -6.57 -3.09 8.26
C LEU A 155 -6.80 -3.33 6.76
N TRP A 156 -5.96 -2.70 5.95
CA TRP A 156 -6.11 -2.70 4.50
C TRP A 156 -5.02 -3.55 3.84
N TYR A 157 -5.40 -4.22 2.75
CA TYR A 157 -4.54 -5.13 1.99
C TYR A 157 -4.69 -4.85 0.50
N MET A 158 -3.55 -4.58 -0.15
CA MET A 158 -3.53 -4.42 -1.61
C MET A 158 -3.70 -5.76 -2.30
N GLN A 159 -4.65 -5.83 -3.24
CA GLN A 159 -4.95 -7.04 -4.02
C GLN A 159 -4.42 -6.96 -5.46
N GLY A 160 -3.97 -5.79 -5.90
CA GLY A 160 -3.46 -5.51 -7.23
C GLY A 160 -4.13 -4.33 -7.90
N ARG A 161 -3.86 -4.17 -9.19
CA ARG A 161 -4.47 -3.13 -10.02
C ARG A 161 -5.76 -3.65 -10.64
N THR A 162 -6.73 -2.77 -10.81
CA THR A 162 -8.00 -3.10 -11.49
C THR A 162 -7.87 -3.22 -13.01
N ASP A 163 -6.77 -2.68 -13.56
CA ASP A 163 -6.40 -2.70 -14.98
C ASP A 163 -5.40 -3.81 -15.33
N ASP A 164 -4.92 -4.59 -14.35
CA ASP A 164 -4.12 -5.79 -14.59
C ASP A 164 -5.04 -6.88 -15.19
N VAL A 165 -4.99 -7.02 -16.50
CA VAL A 165 -5.69 -8.12 -17.21
C VAL A 165 -4.86 -9.40 -17.04
N ILE A 166 -5.43 -10.38 -16.33
CA ILE A 166 -4.89 -11.75 -16.28
C ILE A 166 -5.43 -12.54 -17.47
#